data_9f3da3e241f3f033d7c070575eef4330
#
_entry.id   9f3da3e241f3f033d7c070575eef4330
#
_cell.length_a   1.000
_cell.length_b   1.000
_cell.length_c   1.000
_cell.angle_alpha   90.00
_cell.angle_beta   90.00
_cell.angle_gamma   90.00
#
_symmetry.space_group_name_H-M   'P 1'
#
loop_
_entity.id
_entity.type
_entity.pdbx_description
1 polymer ?
#
loop_
_entity_poly.entity_id
_entity_poly.type
_entity_poly.pdbx_seq_one_letter_code
_entity_poly.pdbx_strand_id
1 'polypeptide(L)'
;RKAAPLPGERPWRASDREELLARFSTALEERDGSAAAHVVHELWMRNEPPTNIERMLGILWRAASESVPEWLPMRYVEWLPLVYEVAGRFVRSGRGKSNLYLVLLDYEDSARGPHGVYVGTTQYTPAARFDQHKSGMRAAGSVMKRGLEVLTGPVLHLQRVPRSQAAEIEEGLAEALRAEGLLVQGGH
;
A
#
# COMPACT_ATOMS: atom_id res chain seq x y z
N ARG A 1 18.45 8.00 -16.95
CA ARG A 1 17.30 7.11 -16.90
C ARG A 1 16.23 7.75 -16.00
N LYS A 2 15.06 8.01 -16.57
CA LYS A 2 13.96 8.58 -15.79
C LYS A 2 13.51 7.54 -14.75
N ALA A 3 13.35 7.97 -13.50
CA ALA A 3 12.86 7.09 -12.44
C ALA A 3 11.45 6.56 -12.78
N ALA A 4 11.15 5.33 -12.36
CA ALA A 4 9.80 4.78 -12.54
C ALA A 4 8.79 5.63 -11.74
N PRO A 5 7.59 5.88 -12.29
CA PRO A 5 6.59 6.67 -11.58
C PRO A 5 6.14 5.96 -10.29
N LEU A 6 5.81 6.75 -9.27
CA LEU A 6 5.24 6.23 -8.04
C LEU A 6 3.73 5.96 -8.24
N PRO A 7 3.13 5.02 -7.48
CA PRO A 7 1.70 4.71 -7.63
C PRO A 7 0.80 5.94 -7.37
N GLY A 8 1.17 6.82 -6.45
CA GLY A 8 0.43 8.04 -6.17
C GLY A 8 0.40 9.06 -7.32
N GLU A 9 1.34 8.97 -8.26
CA GLU A 9 1.38 9.83 -9.43
C GLU A 9 0.33 9.45 -10.48
N ARG A 10 -0.18 8.23 -10.44
CA ARG A 10 -1.23 7.71 -11.33
C ARG A 10 -0.97 8.04 -12.79
N PRO A 11 0.08 7.45 -13.42
CA PRO A 11 0.50 7.82 -14.77
C PRO A 11 -0.56 7.59 -15.86
N TRP A 12 -1.53 6.69 -15.62
CA TRP A 12 -2.59 6.36 -16.56
C TRP A 12 -3.94 7.01 -16.21
N ARG A 13 -3.94 8.02 -15.37
CA ARG A 13 -5.17 8.67 -14.89
C ARG A 13 -6.06 9.20 -16.03
N ALA A 14 -5.47 9.63 -17.12
CA ALA A 14 -6.19 10.17 -18.28
C ALA A 14 -6.70 9.07 -19.26
N SER A 15 -6.26 7.82 -19.10
CA SER A 15 -6.67 6.73 -19.97
C SER A 15 -8.06 6.23 -19.61
N ASP A 16 -8.86 5.87 -20.63
CA ASP A 16 -10.13 5.21 -20.38
C ASP A 16 -9.93 3.72 -20.05
N ARG A 17 -11.01 3.05 -19.64
CA ARG A 17 -10.94 1.65 -19.21
C ARG A 17 -10.51 0.72 -20.33
N GLU A 18 -10.93 0.95 -21.55
CA GLU A 18 -10.55 0.13 -22.70
C GLU A 18 -9.05 0.24 -22.99
N GLU A 19 -8.51 1.46 -22.98
CA GLU A 19 -7.07 1.71 -23.10
C GLU A 19 -6.29 1.03 -21.98
N LEU A 20 -6.77 1.08 -20.73
CA LEU A 20 -6.13 0.43 -19.60
C LEU A 20 -6.06 -1.08 -19.78
N LEU A 21 -7.14 -1.71 -20.22
CA LEU A 21 -7.16 -3.16 -20.46
C LEU A 21 -6.23 -3.56 -21.61
N ALA A 22 -6.16 -2.74 -22.67
CA ALA A 22 -5.20 -2.96 -23.77
C ALA A 22 -3.75 -2.83 -23.28
N ARG A 23 -3.44 -1.83 -22.46
CA ARG A 23 -2.11 -1.66 -21.84
C ARG A 23 -1.74 -2.81 -20.94
N PHE A 24 -2.71 -3.33 -20.18
CA PHE A 24 -2.50 -4.51 -19.33
C PHE A 24 -2.09 -5.72 -20.16
N SER A 25 -2.82 -6.01 -21.24
CA SER A 25 -2.49 -7.12 -22.15
C SER A 25 -1.09 -6.99 -22.75
N THR A 26 -0.73 -5.80 -23.24
CA THR A 26 0.60 -5.53 -23.79
C THR A 26 1.69 -5.72 -22.73
N ALA A 27 1.47 -5.21 -21.52
CA ALA A 27 2.43 -5.35 -20.42
C ALA A 27 2.65 -6.81 -20.04
N LEU A 28 1.60 -7.63 -20.05
CA LEU A 28 1.73 -9.07 -19.78
C LEU A 28 2.54 -9.79 -20.86
N GLU A 29 2.30 -9.47 -22.15
CA GLU A 29 3.07 -10.03 -23.27
C GLU A 29 4.55 -9.68 -23.18
N GLU A 30 4.85 -8.45 -22.77
CA GLU A 30 6.21 -7.96 -22.57
C GLU A 30 6.83 -8.37 -21.24
N ARG A 31 6.08 -9.05 -20.38
CA ARG A 31 6.46 -9.40 -19.01
C ARG A 31 6.91 -8.18 -18.20
N ASP A 32 6.26 -7.06 -18.44
CA ASP A 32 6.50 -5.81 -17.74
C ASP A 32 5.54 -5.68 -16.53
N GLY A 33 5.97 -6.25 -15.41
CA GLY A 33 5.18 -6.26 -14.17
C GLY A 33 4.93 -4.86 -13.62
N SER A 34 5.85 -3.93 -13.83
CA SER A 34 5.68 -2.54 -13.37
C SER A 34 4.59 -1.82 -14.16
N ALA A 35 4.60 -1.92 -15.49
CA ALA A 35 3.56 -1.34 -16.33
C ALA A 35 2.20 -1.94 -16.04
N ALA A 36 2.11 -3.26 -15.91
CA ALA A 36 0.88 -3.96 -15.57
C ALA A 36 0.35 -3.55 -14.18
N ALA A 37 1.25 -3.41 -13.20
CA ALA A 37 0.89 -2.98 -11.85
C ALA A 37 0.26 -1.58 -11.82
N HIS A 38 0.78 -0.65 -12.61
CA HIS A 38 0.18 0.69 -12.71
C HIS A 38 -1.22 0.67 -13.32
N VAL A 39 -1.49 -0.26 -14.24
CA VAL A 39 -2.85 -0.44 -14.78
C VAL A 39 -3.80 -0.99 -13.72
N VAL A 40 -3.41 -2.05 -13.02
CA VAL A 40 -4.21 -2.62 -11.94
C VAL A 40 -4.49 -1.56 -10.87
N HIS A 41 -3.45 -0.81 -10.48
CA HIS A 41 -3.58 0.26 -9.51
C HIS A 41 -4.59 1.33 -9.95
N GLU A 42 -4.53 1.76 -11.20
CA GLU A 42 -5.45 2.78 -11.74
C GLU A 42 -6.90 2.30 -11.70
N LEU A 43 -7.16 1.05 -12.11
CA LEU A 43 -8.49 0.46 -12.02
C LEU A 43 -8.96 0.33 -10.57
N TRP A 44 -8.05 -0.04 -9.66
CA TRP A 44 -8.35 -0.12 -8.22
C TRP A 44 -8.77 1.24 -7.67
N MET A 45 -8.03 2.31 -8.02
CA MET A 45 -8.36 3.67 -7.59
C MET A 45 -9.71 4.16 -8.15
N ARG A 46 -10.19 3.55 -9.24
CA ARG A 46 -11.51 3.83 -9.84
C ARG A 46 -12.61 2.92 -9.31
N ASN A 47 -12.36 2.17 -8.23
CA ASN A 47 -13.31 1.23 -7.64
C ASN A 47 -13.76 0.13 -8.61
N GLU A 48 -12.87 -0.38 -9.45
CA GLU A 48 -13.13 -1.59 -10.24
C GLU A 48 -13.59 -2.71 -9.31
N PRO A 49 -14.56 -3.55 -9.72
CA PRO A 49 -15.06 -4.62 -8.85
C PRO A 49 -13.97 -5.52 -8.28
N PRO A 50 -14.07 -5.93 -7.00
CA PRO A 50 -13.06 -6.76 -6.33
C PRO A 50 -12.66 -8.01 -7.10
N THR A 51 -13.63 -8.71 -7.67
CA THR A 51 -13.37 -9.93 -8.45
C THR A 51 -12.48 -9.69 -9.66
N ASN A 52 -12.62 -8.53 -10.31
CA ASN A 52 -11.78 -8.15 -11.45
C ASN A 52 -10.36 -7.83 -11.00
N ILE A 53 -10.20 -7.10 -9.90
CA ILE A 53 -8.88 -6.78 -9.33
C ILE A 53 -8.17 -8.07 -8.92
N GLU A 54 -8.82 -8.96 -8.18
CA GLU A 54 -8.26 -10.25 -7.76
C GLU A 54 -7.81 -11.09 -8.95
N ARG A 55 -8.64 -11.16 -9.99
CA ARG A 55 -8.32 -11.88 -11.22
C ARG A 55 -7.09 -11.29 -11.90
N MET A 56 -7.02 -9.97 -12.04
CA MET A 56 -5.88 -9.28 -12.65
C MET A 56 -4.60 -9.48 -11.85
N LEU A 57 -4.65 -9.41 -10.51
CA LEU A 57 -3.51 -9.71 -9.65
C LEU A 57 -3.01 -11.14 -9.89
N GLY A 58 -3.90 -12.12 -9.95
CA GLY A 58 -3.54 -13.51 -10.22
C GLY A 58 -2.89 -13.71 -11.59
N ILE A 59 -3.43 -13.08 -12.63
CA ILE A 59 -2.87 -13.12 -13.98
C ILE A 59 -1.48 -12.50 -13.99
N LEU A 60 -1.33 -11.32 -13.37
CA LEU A 60 -0.06 -10.60 -13.29
C LEU A 60 1.03 -11.43 -12.59
N TRP A 61 0.72 -12.05 -11.46
CA TRP A 61 1.66 -12.90 -10.73
C TRP A 61 2.11 -14.10 -11.55
N ARG A 62 1.22 -14.72 -12.30
CA ARG A 62 1.59 -15.85 -13.17
C ARG A 62 2.45 -15.44 -14.36
N ALA A 63 2.24 -14.23 -14.89
CA ALA A 63 2.91 -13.77 -16.11
C ALA A 63 4.25 -13.04 -15.84
N ALA A 64 4.36 -12.29 -14.74
CA ALA A 64 5.45 -11.34 -14.56
C ALA A 64 5.85 -11.11 -13.10
N SER A 65 5.74 -12.11 -12.23
CA SER A 65 5.99 -11.97 -10.78
C SER A 65 7.33 -11.33 -10.42
N GLU A 66 8.38 -11.60 -11.20
CA GLU A 66 9.73 -11.09 -10.94
C GLU A 66 9.87 -9.58 -11.10
N SER A 67 8.98 -8.95 -11.87
CA SER A 67 9.02 -7.51 -12.15
C SER A 67 7.87 -6.73 -11.51
N VAL A 68 7.01 -7.38 -10.73
CA VAL A 68 5.93 -6.71 -10.01
C VAL A 68 6.53 -5.87 -8.87
N PRO A 69 6.21 -4.57 -8.79
CA PRO A 69 6.76 -3.70 -7.74
C PRO A 69 6.16 -4.03 -6.37
N GLU A 70 6.96 -3.83 -5.31
CA GLU A 70 6.56 -4.10 -3.92
C GLU A 70 5.35 -3.29 -3.47
N TRP A 71 5.11 -2.13 -4.08
CA TRP A 71 3.98 -1.28 -3.70
C TRP A 71 2.62 -1.83 -4.14
N LEU A 72 2.55 -2.81 -5.04
CA LEU A 72 1.29 -3.42 -5.43
C LEU A 72 0.91 -4.49 -4.41
N PRO A 73 -0.27 -4.38 -3.74
CA PRO A 73 -0.71 -5.43 -2.81
C PRO A 73 -0.91 -6.77 -3.51
N MET A 74 -0.59 -7.86 -2.80
CA MET A 74 -0.74 -9.22 -3.29
C MET A 74 -2.19 -9.71 -3.24
N ARG A 75 -3.05 -9.01 -2.52
CA ARG A 75 -4.47 -9.34 -2.33
C ARG A 75 -5.31 -8.09 -2.38
N TYR A 76 -6.59 -8.26 -2.66
CA TYR A 76 -7.54 -7.14 -2.68
C TYR A 76 -7.68 -6.53 -1.29
N VAL A 77 -7.60 -5.20 -1.26
CA VAL A 77 -7.79 -4.39 -0.05
C VAL A 77 -8.91 -3.40 -0.36
N GLU A 78 -10.04 -3.53 0.32
CA GLU A 78 -11.28 -2.83 0.01
C GLU A 78 -11.19 -1.31 0.18
N TRP A 79 -10.36 -0.86 1.11
CA TRP A 79 -10.19 0.57 1.43
C TRP A 79 -8.88 1.15 0.85
N LEU A 80 -8.19 0.46 -0.04
CA LEU A 80 -6.91 0.96 -0.58
C LEU A 80 -7.01 2.35 -1.22
N PRO A 81 -8.03 2.67 -2.03
CA PRO A 81 -8.21 4.02 -2.57
C PRO A 81 -8.29 5.10 -1.49
N LEU A 82 -9.02 4.81 -0.41
CA LEU A 82 -9.18 5.73 0.71
C LEU A 82 -7.85 5.99 1.43
N VAL A 83 -7.05 4.96 1.64
CA VAL A 83 -5.74 5.10 2.29
C VAL A 83 -4.79 5.93 1.44
N TYR A 84 -4.78 5.77 0.12
CA TYR A 84 -4.01 6.63 -0.77
C TYR A 84 -4.43 8.10 -0.66
N GLU A 85 -5.74 8.36 -0.63
CA GLU A 85 -6.27 9.71 -0.49
C GLU A 85 -5.86 10.33 0.85
N VAL A 86 -6.07 9.61 1.95
CA VAL A 86 -5.76 10.11 3.30
C VAL A 86 -4.26 10.32 3.48
N ALA A 87 -3.45 9.33 3.11
CA ALA A 87 -1.98 9.43 3.23
C ALA A 87 -1.41 10.54 2.34
N GLY A 88 -2.05 10.81 1.20
CA GLY A 88 -1.66 11.89 0.31
C GLY A 88 -1.81 13.30 0.89
N ARG A 89 -2.56 13.46 1.97
CA ARG A 89 -2.71 14.75 2.67
C ARG A 89 -1.50 15.07 3.55
N PHE A 90 -0.68 14.09 3.87
CA PHE A 90 0.51 14.25 4.70
C PHE A 90 1.74 14.45 3.82
N VAL A 91 2.57 15.40 4.19
CA VAL A 91 3.80 15.72 3.46
C VAL A 91 4.99 15.75 4.41
N ARG A 92 6.11 15.35 3.88
CA ARG A 92 7.39 15.42 4.55
C ARG A 92 8.00 16.81 4.35
N SER A 93 8.55 17.42 5.41
CA SER A 93 9.42 18.57 5.29
C SER A 93 10.81 18.22 5.84
N GLY A 94 11.83 18.33 4.98
CA GLY A 94 13.19 17.95 5.33
C GLY A 94 13.47 16.45 5.18
N ARG A 95 14.65 16.02 5.63
CA ARG A 95 15.13 14.64 5.58
C ARG A 95 15.55 14.14 6.95
N GLY A 96 15.29 12.88 7.19
CA GLY A 96 15.67 12.18 8.41
C GLY A 96 15.88 10.69 8.16
N LYS A 97 15.74 9.89 9.21
CA LYS A 97 15.97 8.45 9.16
C LYS A 97 14.73 7.62 9.43
N SER A 98 13.59 8.25 9.74
CA SER A 98 12.36 7.55 10.07
C SER A 98 11.51 7.30 8.82
N ASN A 99 10.91 6.12 8.77
CA ASN A 99 10.02 5.73 7.68
C ASN A 99 8.64 5.42 8.25
N LEU A 100 7.60 5.94 7.62
CA LEU A 100 6.23 5.53 7.90
C LEU A 100 6.01 4.16 7.24
N TYR A 101 5.29 3.29 7.90
CA TYR A 101 4.88 2.02 7.32
C TYR A 101 3.46 1.66 7.72
N LEU A 102 2.80 0.93 6.83
CA LEU A 102 1.48 0.39 7.04
C LEU A 102 1.56 -1.13 6.92
N VAL A 103 0.79 -1.83 7.77
CA VAL A 103 0.64 -3.28 7.67
C VAL A 103 -0.83 -3.60 7.53
N LEU A 104 -1.16 -4.40 6.52
CA LEU A 104 -2.51 -4.94 6.34
C LEU A 104 -2.78 -5.97 7.43
N LEU A 105 -3.89 -5.84 8.12
CA LEU A 105 -4.29 -6.72 9.21
C LEU A 105 -5.52 -7.55 8.81
N ASP A 106 -5.54 -8.80 9.25
CA ASP A 106 -6.66 -9.71 9.06
C ASP A 106 -7.72 -9.51 10.14
N TYR A 107 -8.91 -9.11 9.72
CA TYR A 107 -10.09 -8.94 10.56
C TYR A 107 -11.32 -9.65 9.95
N GLU A 108 -11.14 -10.78 9.30
CA GLU A 108 -12.25 -11.55 8.72
C GLU A 108 -13.34 -11.89 9.74
N ASP A 109 -12.98 -11.96 11.01
CA ASP A 109 -13.88 -12.17 12.12
C ASP A 109 -14.67 -10.92 12.56
N SER A 110 -14.41 -9.76 11.95
CA SER A 110 -15.03 -8.49 12.30
C SER A 110 -16.22 -8.14 11.40
N ALA A 111 -17.27 -7.60 12.02
CA ALA A 111 -18.42 -7.04 11.30
C ALA A 111 -18.09 -5.73 10.53
N ARG A 112 -16.94 -5.11 10.83
CA ARG A 112 -16.52 -3.84 10.22
C ARG A 112 -15.72 -4.01 8.93
N GLY A 113 -15.58 -5.22 8.44
CA GLY A 113 -14.86 -5.54 7.23
C GLY A 113 -13.67 -6.48 7.48
N PRO A 114 -13.14 -7.12 6.40
CA PRO A 114 -12.13 -8.18 6.55
C PRO A 114 -10.74 -7.68 6.87
N HIS A 115 -10.45 -6.39 6.69
CA HIS A 115 -9.11 -5.86 6.86
C HIS A 115 -9.06 -4.62 7.76
N GLY A 116 -8.00 -4.56 8.55
CA GLY A 116 -7.58 -3.37 9.26
C GLY A 116 -6.18 -2.95 8.84
N VAL A 117 -5.67 -1.90 9.46
CA VAL A 117 -4.35 -1.36 9.15
C VAL A 117 -3.60 -1.04 10.44
N TYR A 118 -2.33 -1.38 10.47
CA TYR A 118 -1.39 -0.91 11.48
C TYR A 118 -0.58 0.25 10.92
N VAL A 119 -0.45 1.32 11.69
CA VAL A 119 0.35 2.50 11.34
C VAL A 119 1.52 2.59 12.31
N GLY A 120 2.73 2.68 11.78
CA GLY A 120 3.94 2.74 12.59
C GLY A 120 5.06 3.53 11.94
N THR A 121 6.12 3.73 12.73
CA THR A 121 7.38 4.34 12.27
C THR A 121 8.55 3.43 12.59
N THR A 122 9.59 3.49 11.77
CA THR A 122 10.78 2.68 11.94
C THR A 122 12.00 3.37 11.30
N GLN A 123 13.21 3.06 11.79
CA GLN A 123 14.45 3.44 11.13
C GLN A 123 14.94 2.37 10.15
N TYR A 124 14.27 1.24 10.11
CA TYR A 124 14.53 0.15 9.17
C TYR A 124 13.66 0.29 7.93
N THR A 125 13.87 -0.53 6.92
CA THR A 125 12.91 -0.64 5.83
C THR A 125 11.58 -1.19 6.37
N PRO A 126 10.44 -0.80 5.79
CA PRO A 126 9.15 -1.33 6.23
C PRO A 126 9.07 -2.86 6.21
N ALA A 127 9.64 -3.50 5.18
CA ALA A 127 9.70 -4.96 5.10
C ALA A 127 10.51 -5.58 6.25
N ALA A 128 11.69 -5.05 6.56
CA ALA A 128 12.50 -5.52 7.68
C ALA A 128 11.80 -5.34 9.03
N ARG A 129 11.09 -4.23 9.21
CA ARG A 129 10.31 -3.98 10.43
C ARG A 129 9.13 -4.94 10.56
N PHE A 130 8.47 -5.25 9.46
CA PHE A 130 7.40 -6.25 9.43
C PHE A 130 7.92 -7.64 9.86
N ASP A 131 9.05 -8.07 9.31
CA ASP A 131 9.70 -9.32 9.69
C ASP A 131 10.03 -9.35 11.18
N GLN A 132 10.53 -8.25 11.76
CA GLN A 132 10.78 -8.13 13.19
C GLN A 132 9.51 -8.31 14.02
N HIS A 133 8.39 -7.70 13.59
CA HIS A 133 7.11 -7.87 14.26
C HIS A 133 6.62 -9.33 14.21
N LYS A 134 6.72 -9.97 13.06
CA LYS A 134 6.31 -11.38 12.88
C LYS A 134 7.16 -12.35 13.70
N SER A 135 8.44 -12.04 13.90
CA SER A 135 9.35 -12.86 14.73
C SER A 135 9.20 -12.60 16.23
N GLY A 136 8.37 -11.67 16.64
CA GLY A 136 8.16 -11.30 18.05
C GLY A 136 9.16 -10.30 18.61
N MET A 137 10.13 -9.84 17.83
CA MET A 137 11.14 -8.88 18.27
C MET A 137 10.54 -7.47 18.30
N ARG A 138 10.32 -6.91 19.50
CA ARG A 138 9.69 -5.59 19.70
C ARG A 138 8.34 -5.47 18.96
N ALA A 139 7.60 -6.55 18.94
CA ALA A 139 6.36 -6.64 18.17
C ALA A 139 5.22 -5.88 18.82
N ALA A 140 4.41 -5.22 17.99
CA ALA A 140 3.05 -4.90 18.35
C ALA A 140 2.21 -6.18 18.26
N GLY A 141 1.39 -6.47 19.29
CA GLY A 141 0.61 -7.72 19.35
C GLY A 141 -0.35 -7.90 18.17
N SER A 142 -0.95 -6.82 17.67
CA SER A 142 -1.83 -6.83 16.50
C SER A 142 -1.10 -7.27 15.23
N VAL A 143 0.13 -6.82 15.01
CA VAL A 143 0.92 -7.20 13.85
C VAL A 143 1.36 -8.66 13.94
N MET A 144 1.76 -9.15 15.12
CA MET A 144 2.10 -10.55 15.33
C MET A 144 0.95 -11.49 14.98
N LYS A 145 -0.25 -11.16 15.45
CA LYS A 145 -1.42 -12.03 15.33
C LYS A 145 -2.13 -11.89 13.97
N ARG A 146 -2.22 -10.68 13.45
CA ARG A 146 -3.12 -10.34 12.33
C ARG A 146 -2.40 -9.83 11.08
N GLY A 147 -1.09 -9.61 11.13
CA GLY A 147 -0.33 -9.05 10.01
C GLY A 147 -0.31 -9.97 8.79
N LEU A 148 -0.71 -9.43 7.64
CA LEU A 148 -0.76 -10.13 6.37
C LEU A 148 0.37 -9.71 5.42
N GLU A 149 0.50 -8.41 5.19
CA GLU A 149 1.53 -7.85 4.32
C GLU A 149 1.78 -6.37 4.60
N VAL A 150 2.93 -5.88 4.16
CA VAL A 150 3.25 -4.46 4.23
C VAL A 150 2.63 -3.74 3.04
N LEU A 151 1.95 -2.62 3.30
CA LEU A 151 1.40 -1.74 2.27
C LEU A 151 2.34 -0.55 2.09
N THR A 152 3.26 -0.62 1.15
CA THR A 152 4.27 0.42 0.95
C THR A 152 3.77 1.59 0.09
N GLY A 153 2.91 1.31 -0.88
CA GLY A 153 2.47 2.28 -1.87
C GLY A 153 1.94 3.60 -1.31
N PRO A 154 0.96 3.57 -0.40
CA PRO A 154 0.34 4.80 0.12
C PRO A 154 1.30 5.73 0.87
N VAL A 155 2.41 5.22 1.39
CA VAL A 155 3.36 5.98 2.22
C VAL A 155 4.76 6.10 1.63
N LEU A 156 4.94 5.83 0.33
CA LEU A 156 6.25 5.98 -0.34
C LEU A 156 6.80 7.41 -0.25
N HIS A 157 5.94 8.41 -0.25
CA HIS A 157 6.31 9.81 -0.08
C HIS A 157 6.64 10.20 1.37
N LEU A 158 6.41 9.30 2.33
CA LEU A 158 6.64 9.51 3.77
C LEU A 158 7.80 8.66 4.28
N GLN A 159 8.81 8.46 3.45
CA GLN A 159 10.05 7.79 3.82
C GLN A 159 11.14 8.81 4.10
N ARG A 160 12.10 8.45 4.96
CA ARG A 160 13.22 9.30 5.35
C ARG A 160 12.78 10.65 5.93
N VAL A 161 11.88 10.58 6.88
CA VAL A 161 11.26 11.73 7.56
C VAL A 161 12.05 12.03 8.83
N PRO A 162 12.21 13.32 9.22
CA PRO A 162 12.76 13.66 10.54
C PRO A 162 11.93 13.02 11.67
N ARG A 163 12.59 12.55 12.72
CA ARG A 163 11.95 11.79 13.80
C ARG A 163 10.75 12.52 14.42
N SER A 164 10.88 13.82 14.65
CA SER A 164 9.79 14.65 15.22
C SER A 164 8.56 14.67 14.32
N GLN A 165 8.76 14.82 13.02
CA GLN A 165 7.66 14.81 12.04
C GLN A 165 7.07 13.39 11.89
N ALA A 166 7.89 12.36 11.96
CA ALA A 166 7.42 10.98 11.84
C ALA A 166 6.38 10.64 12.91
N ALA A 167 6.62 11.06 14.16
CA ALA A 167 5.67 10.84 15.25
C ALA A 167 4.34 11.57 15.02
N GLU A 168 4.38 12.82 14.58
CA GLU A 168 3.18 13.61 14.26
C GLU A 168 2.40 13.00 13.09
N ILE A 169 3.10 12.59 12.03
CA ILE A 169 2.47 11.97 10.85
C ILE A 169 1.85 10.62 11.24
N GLU A 170 2.55 9.81 12.00
CA GLU A 170 2.04 8.51 12.48
C GLU A 170 0.72 8.69 13.23
N GLU A 171 0.70 9.57 14.22
CA GLU A 171 -0.50 9.85 15.02
C GLU A 171 -1.62 10.44 14.15
N GLY A 172 -1.31 11.46 13.35
CA GLY A 172 -2.28 12.13 12.48
C GLY A 172 -2.86 11.21 11.41
N LEU A 173 -2.04 10.37 10.81
CA LEU A 173 -2.48 9.40 9.80
C LEU A 173 -3.40 8.34 10.43
N ALA A 174 -3.01 7.80 11.59
CA ALA A 174 -3.84 6.83 12.31
C ALA A 174 -5.20 7.42 12.69
N GLU A 175 -5.24 8.63 13.21
CA GLU A 175 -6.48 9.32 13.55
C GLU A 175 -7.35 9.59 12.33
N ALA A 176 -6.76 10.05 11.23
CA ALA A 176 -7.48 10.32 10.00
C ALA A 176 -8.12 9.04 9.42
N LEU A 177 -7.41 7.91 9.47
CA LEU A 177 -7.94 6.63 9.02
C LEU A 177 -9.05 6.11 9.93
N ARG A 178 -8.92 6.28 11.26
CA ARG A 178 -10.00 5.95 12.21
C ARG A 178 -11.25 6.78 11.95
N ALA A 179 -11.08 8.06 11.66
CA ALA A 179 -12.20 8.96 11.34
C ALA A 179 -12.97 8.52 10.09
N GLU A 180 -12.29 7.87 9.15
CA GLU A 180 -12.93 7.29 7.95
C GLU A 180 -13.55 5.90 8.21
N GLY A 181 -13.48 5.39 9.43
CA GLY A 181 -14.12 4.15 9.82
C GLY A 181 -13.28 2.88 9.70
N LEU A 182 -11.98 3.01 9.39
CA LEU A 182 -11.10 1.85 9.34
C LEU A 182 -10.78 1.32 10.74
N LEU A 183 -10.52 0.02 10.81
CA LEU A 183 -9.93 -0.62 11.99
C LEU A 183 -8.43 -0.31 11.99
N VAL A 184 -7.99 0.54 12.92
CA VAL A 184 -6.61 1.02 12.97
C VAL A 184 -5.94 0.62 14.27
N GLN A 185 -4.72 0.08 14.16
CA GLN A 185 -3.83 -0.19 15.29
C GLN A 185 -2.55 0.65 15.13
N GLY A 186 -1.84 0.86 16.23
CA GLY A 186 -0.66 1.71 16.23
C GLY A 186 -1.00 3.19 16.33
N GLY A 187 -0.10 4.05 15.87
CA GLY A 187 -0.31 5.50 15.89
C GLY A 187 0.13 6.17 17.20
N HIS A 188 1.13 5.62 17.89
CA HIS A 188 1.63 6.14 19.18
C HIS A 188 3.01 6.76 19.06
#